data_f58176794cdbbfcc8306d4ce2ca00a09
#
_entry.id   f58176794cdbbfcc8306d4ce2ca00a09
#
_cell.length_a   1.000
_cell.length_b   1.000
_cell.length_c   1.000
_cell.angle_alpha   90.00
_cell.angle_beta   90.00
_cell.angle_gamma   90.00
#
_symmetry.space_group_name_H-M   'P 1'
#
loop_
_entity.id
_entity.type
_entity.pdbx_description
1 polymer ?
#
loop_
_entity_poly.entity_id
_entity_poly.type
_entity_poly.pdbx_seq_one_letter_code
_entity_poly.pdbx_strand_id
1 'polypeptide(L)'
;AMPLSWLPLISDYTREAKEPVKATAISAVVYGIVSCWMYVIGMGAAIITGEYDIAQIMLKAGLGIAGLLIIVFSTVTTTFLDAYSAGISSESIFAGLKGKYVAVVVTVIGTIGAIVYPMDDITDFLYLIGSVFAPMIAVQIADFFILKKKKSETGFDWCNLLIWLAGFILYRVLMNIDMLLGNTLPDMVLTILLCMIVAAVRGRKKA
;
A
#
# COMPACT_ATOMS: atom_id res chain seq x y z
N ALA A 1 -7.60 -1.35 1.33
CA ALA A 1 -6.43 -1.67 0.50
C ALA A 1 -5.39 -0.55 0.51
N MET A 2 -5.80 0.73 0.29
CA MET A 2 -4.88 1.89 0.22
C MET A 2 -3.89 1.98 1.39
N PRO A 3 -4.29 1.90 2.68
CA PRO A 3 -3.34 1.97 3.78
C PRO A 3 -2.26 0.89 3.77
N LEU A 4 -2.55 -0.28 3.18
CA LEU A 4 -1.62 -1.39 3.13
C LEU A 4 -0.44 -1.13 2.18
N SER A 5 -0.65 -0.37 1.10
CA SER A 5 0.45 0.00 0.19
C SER A 5 1.43 1.00 0.83
N TRP A 6 0.97 1.79 1.81
CA TRP A 6 1.79 2.75 2.54
C TRP A 6 2.56 2.14 3.71
N LEU A 7 2.14 0.99 4.21
CA LEU A 7 2.73 0.36 5.39
C LEU A 7 4.23 0.05 5.23
N PRO A 8 4.72 -0.45 4.08
CA PRO A 8 6.15 -0.62 3.87
C PRO A 8 6.92 0.71 3.81
N LEU A 9 6.26 1.78 3.33
CA LEU A 9 6.89 3.07 3.10
C LEU A 9 7.08 3.90 4.37
N ILE A 10 6.30 3.65 5.43
CA ILE A 10 6.37 4.42 6.68
C ILE A 10 7.76 4.37 7.31
N SER A 11 8.49 3.26 7.15
CA SER A 11 9.85 3.12 7.64
C SER A 11 10.83 4.04 6.93
N ASP A 12 10.61 4.35 5.64
CA ASP A 12 11.47 5.22 4.86
C ASP A 12 11.38 6.68 5.35
N TYR A 13 10.20 7.09 5.82
CA TYR A 13 9.97 8.44 6.33
C TYR A 13 10.38 8.59 7.79
N THR A 14 10.24 7.54 8.60
CA THR A 14 10.50 7.63 10.05
C THR A 14 11.90 7.24 10.45
N ARG A 15 12.70 6.62 9.57
CA ARG A 15 14.09 6.19 9.87
C ARG A 15 15.00 7.33 10.29
N GLU A 16 14.78 8.53 9.77
CA GLU A 16 15.58 9.74 10.08
C GLU A 16 15.07 10.47 11.33
N ALA A 17 13.95 10.02 11.93
CA ALA A 17 13.41 10.62 13.13
C ALA A 17 14.26 10.28 14.36
N LYS A 18 14.35 11.20 15.33
CA LYS A 18 15.06 10.97 16.62
C LYS A 18 14.49 9.76 17.38
N GLU A 19 13.17 9.54 17.31
CA GLU A 19 12.45 8.44 17.94
C GLU A 19 11.56 7.73 16.91
N PRO A 20 12.11 6.82 16.09
CA PRO A 20 11.39 6.21 14.96
C PRO A 20 10.09 5.50 15.36
N VAL A 21 10.10 4.78 16.49
CA VAL A 21 8.92 4.03 16.97
C VAL A 21 7.77 4.97 17.32
N LYS A 22 8.05 6.06 18.06
CA LYS A 22 7.03 7.06 18.40
C LYS A 22 6.54 7.79 17.15
N ALA A 23 7.46 8.16 16.25
CA ALA A 23 7.10 8.80 14.99
C ALA A 23 6.18 7.91 14.17
N THR A 24 6.48 6.62 14.04
CA THR A 24 5.62 5.65 13.34
C THR A 24 4.25 5.51 13.99
N ALA A 25 4.20 5.40 15.33
CA ALA A 25 2.94 5.26 16.05
C ALA A 25 2.04 6.49 15.88
N ILE A 26 2.61 7.70 16.03
CA ILE A 26 1.87 8.95 15.83
C ILE A 26 1.40 9.06 14.39
N SER A 27 2.26 8.77 13.41
CA SER A 27 1.91 8.80 11.99
C SER A 27 0.74 7.84 11.69
N ALA A 28 0.76 6.63 12.24
CA ALA A 28 -0.30 5.66 12.04
C ALA A 28 -1.65 6.14 12.61
N VAL A 29 -1.65 6.72 13.81
CA VAL A 29 -2.87 7.25 14.45
C VAL A 29 -3.41 8.44 13.66
N VAL A 30 -2.56 9.41 13.33
CA VAL A 30 -2.94 10.60 12.56
C VAL A 30 -3.46 10.20 11.19
N TYR A 31 -2.75 9.30 10.49
CA TYR A 31 -3.19 8.77 9.19
C TYR A 31 -4.58 8.13 9.29
N GLY A 32 -4.83 7.31 10.31
CA GLY A 32 -6.14 6.67 10.52
C GLY A 32 -7.26 7.70 10.71
N ILE A 33 -7.06 8.68 11.59
CA ILE A 33 -8.06 9.73 11.87
C ILE A 33 -8.32 10.58 10.63
N VAL A 34 -7.26 11.06 9.98
CA VAL A 34 -7.37 11.93 8.79
C VAL A 34 -8.00 11.19 7.63
N SER A 35 -7.64 9.91 7.41
CA SER A 35 -8.23 9.10 6.35
C SER A 35 -9.74 8.91 6.56
N CYS A 36 -10.17 8.56 7.78
CA CYS A 36 -11.59 8.47 8.10
C CYS A 36 -12.33 9.78 7.83
N TRP A 37 -11.74 10.91 8.24
CA TRP A 37 -12.29 12.22 7.99
C TRP A 37 -12.43 12.53 6.50
N MET A 38 -11.39 12.25 5.71
CA MET A 38 -11.40 12.45 4.27
C MET A 38 -12.43 11.57 3.56
N TYR A 39 -12.62 10.32 4.00
CA TYR A 39 -13.68 9.46 3.46
C TYR A 39 -15.08 10.02 3.72
N VAL A 40 -15.33 10.58 4.92
CA VAL A 40 -16.61 11.22 5.25
C VAL A 40 -16.85 12.45 4.37
N ILE A 41 -15.83 13.29 4.17
CA ILE A 41 -15.92 14.45 3.27
C ILE A 41 -16.18 14.01 1.83
N GLY A 42 -15.41 13.05 1.33
CA GLY A 42 -15.55 12.56 -0.06
C GLY A 42 -16.92 11.95 -0.32
N MET A 43 -17.42 11.13 0.59
CA MET A 43 -18.76 10.55 0.52
C MET A 43 -19.85 11.64 0.55
N GLY A 44 -19.73 12.59 1.47
CA GLY A 44 -20.67 13.70 1.55
C GLY A 44 -20.67 14.56 0.29
N ALA A 45 -19.50 14.88 -0.26
CA ALA A 45 -19.37 15.63 -1.48
C ALA A 45 -19.99 14.89 -2.67
N ALA A 46 -19.71 13.60 -2.84
CA ALA A 46 -20.28 12.78 -3.91
C ALA A 46 -21.82 12.70 -3.84
N ILE A 47 -22.38 12.54 -2.63
CA ILE A 47 -23.83 12.48 -2.43
C ILE A 47 -24.50 13.82 -2.76
N ILE A 48 -23.89 14.95 -2.34
CA ILE A 48 -24.47 16.28 -2.54
C ILE A 48 -24.34 16.75 -3.99
N THR A 49 -23.21 16.50 -4.63
CA THR A 49 -22.94 17.01 -5.99
C THR A 49 -23.38 16.06 -7.09
N GLY A 50 -23.53 14.77 -6.79
CA GLY A 50 -23.76 13.71 -7.77
C GLY A 50 -22.55 13.42 -8.66
N GLU A 51 -21.36 13.93 -8.30
CA GLU A 51 -20.13 13.80 -9.05
C GLU A 51 -19.11 12.97 -8.29
N TYR A 52 -18.23 12.27 -9.04
CA TYR A 52 -17.13 11.47 -8.48
C TYR A 52 -15.75 12.06 -8.81
N ASP A 53 -15.69 12.97 -9.77
CA ASP A 53 -14.46 13.69 -10.14
C ASP A 53 -14.22 14.85 -9.17
N ILE A 54 -13.07 14.83 -8.49
CA ILE A 54 -12.68 15.84 -7.50
C ILE A 54 -12.60 17.24 -8.14
N ALA A 55 -12.13 17.36 -9.39
CA ALA A 55 -12.05 18.63 -10.06
C ALA A 55 -13.45 19.23 -10.30
N GLN A 56 -14.42 18.41 -10.72
CA GLN A 56 -15.81 18.83 -10.92
C GLN A 56 -16.46 19.21 -9.59
N ILE A 57 -16.22 18.44 -8.52
CA ILE A 57 -16.71 18.75 -7.18
C ILE A 57 -16.19 20.12 -6.73
N MET A 58 -14.88 20.38 -6.89
CA MET A 58 -14.26 21.66 -6.51
C MET A 58 -14.83 22.84 -7.31
N LEU A 59 -15.09 22.65 -8.61
CA LEU A 59 -15.71 23.67 -9.46
C LEU A 59 -17.14 23.96 -9.00
N LYS A 60 -17.95 22.92 -8.73
CA LYS A 60 -19.34 23.08 -8.21
C LYS A 60 -19.38 23.70 -6.82
N ALA A 61 -18.37 23.46 -6.00
CA ALA A 61 -18.22 24.12 -4.69
C ALA A 61 -17.82 25.60 -4.77
N GLY A 62 -17.61 26.12 -5.98
CA GLY A 62 -17.26 27.54 -6.19
C GLY A 62 -15.79 27.87 -5.92
N LEU A 63 -14.93 26.86 -5.72
CA LEU A 63 -13.50 27.09 -5.45
C LEU A 63 -12.71 27.45 -6.72
N GLY A 64 -13.25 27.17 -7.92
CA GLY A 64 -12.69 27.57 -9.19
C GLY A 64 -11.21 27.23 -9.36
N ILE A 65 -10.41 28.19 -9.83
CA ILE A 65 -8.97 28.01 -10.08
C ILE A 65 -8.21 27.71 -8.78
N ALA A 66 -8.61 28.27 -7.63
CA ALA A 66 -7.93 27.99 -6.36
C ALA A 66 -8.04 26.51 -5.95
N GLY A 67 -9.21 25.90 -6.13
CA GLY A 67 -9.40 24.46 -5.91
C GLY A 67 -8.52 23.60 -6.82
N LEU A 68 -8.43 23.95 -8.11
CA LEU A 68 -7.56 23.24 -9.05
C LEU A 68 -6.08 23.36 -8.69
N LEU A 69 -5.61 24.53 -8.27
CA LEU A 69 -4.23 24.70 -7.77
C LEU A 69 -3.94 23.84 -6.55
N ILE A 70 -4.87 23.77 -5.59
CA ILE A 70 -4.71 22.90 -4.41
C ILE A 70 -4.57 21.44 -4.84
N ILE A 71 -5.39 20.96 -5.77
CA ILE A 71 -5.29 19.58 -6.29
C ILE A 71 -3.92 19.35 -6.93
N VAL A 72 -3.46 20.24 -7.79
CA VAL A 72 -2.17 20.11 -8.47
C VAL A 72 -1.02 20.04 -7.47
N PHE A 73 -0.95 20.98 -6.52
CA PHE A 73 0.12 20.98 -5.51
C PHE A 73 0.07 19.76 -4.59
N SER A 74 -1.11 19.32 -4.20
CA SER A 74 -1.30 18.10 -3.42
C SER A 74 -0.79 16.87 -4.17
N THR A 75 -1.16 16.74 -5.45
CA THR A 75 -0.71 15.63 -6.31
C THR A 75 0.80 15.63 -6.51
N VAL A 76 1.41 16.79 -6.76
CA VAL A 76 2.86 16.91 -6.93
C VAL A 76 3.61 16.47 -5.68
N THR A 77 3.17 16.87 -4.48
CA THR A 77 3.83 16.49 -3.24
C THR A 77 3.73 14.99 -2.95
N THR A 78 2.57 14.38 -3.21
CA THR A 78 2.36 12.94 -3.04
C THR A 78 3.21 12.14 -4.03
N THR A 79 3.17 12.51 -5.31
CA THR A 79 3.98 11.85 -6.36
C THR A 79 5.48 11.94 -6.07
N PHE A 80 5.95 13.06 -5.52
CA PHE A 80 7.35 13.21 -5.10
C PHE A 80 7.71 12.20 -4.00
N LEU A 81 6.85 12.01 -3.01
CA LEU A 81 7.10 11.03 -1.94
C LEU A 81 7.15 9.59 -2.48
N ASP A 82 6.26 9.25 -3.43
CA ASP A 82 6.25 7.94 -4.06
C ASP A 82 7.53 7.69 -4.88
N ALA A 83 7.95 8.67 -5.66
CA ALA A 83 9.19 8.63 -6.43
C ALA A 83 10.44 8.50 -5.52
N TYR A 84 10.45 9.23 -4.39
CA TYR A 84 11.50 9.14 -3.38
C TYR A 84 11.58 7.75 -2.77
N SER A 85 10.46 7.16 -2.37
CA SER A 85 10.39 5.82 -1.81
C SER A 85 10.81 4.75 -2.83
N ALA A 86 10.43 4.90 -4.10
CA ALA A 86 10.89 4.02 -5.18
C ALA A 86 12.42 4.06 -5.32
N GLY A 87 13.01 5.25 -5.20
CA GLY A 87 14.47 5.43 -5.21
C GLY A 87 15.15 4.68 -4.05
N ILE A 88 14.69 4.89 -2.81
CA ILE A 88 15.25 4.24 -1.61
C ILE A 88 15.11 2.73 -1.68
N SER A 89 13.93 2.23 -2.05
CA SER A 89 13.66 0.80 -2.16
C SER A 89 14.57 0.14 -3.19
N SER A 90 14.84 0.83 -4.31
CA SER A 90 15.74 0.33 -5.36
C SER A 90 17.19 0.22 -4.88
N GLU A 91 17.68 1.15 -4.08
CA GLU A 91 19.02 1.07 -3.47
C GLU A 91 19.13 -0.12 -2.51
N SER A 92 18.04 -0.47 -1.83
CA SER A 92 18.00 -1.62 -0.93
C SER A 92 18.08 -2.96 -1.67
N ILE A 93 17.57 -3.03 -2.91
CA ILE A 93 17.58 -4.24 -3.74
C ILE A 93 18.91 -4.37 -4.48
N PHE A 94 19.42 -3.28 -5.03
CA PHE A 94 20.63 -3.26 -5.85
C PHE A 94 21.59 -2.17 -5.36
N ALA A 95 22.61 -2.56 -4.61
CA ALA A 95 23.60 -1.65 -4.01
C ALA A 95 24.37 -0.74 -4.99
N GLY A 96 24.29 -1.00 -6.30
CA GLY A 96 24.93 -0.18 -7.34
C GLY A 96 24.05 0.88 -7.96
N LEU A 97 22.74 0.89 -7.65
CA LEU A 97 21.81 1.89 -8.17
C LEU A 97 21.84 3.15 -7.29
N LYS A 98 21.85 4.30 -7.94
CA LYS A 98 21.66 5.58 -7.25
C LYS A 98 20.16 5.92 -7.27
N GLY A 99 19.50 5.90 -6.13
CA GLY A 99 18.06 6.11 -5.98
C GLY A 99 17.53 7.37 -6.67
N LYS A 100 18.33 8.43 -6.69
CA LYS A 100 17.99 9.67 -7.41
C LYS A 100 17.67 9.44 -8.91
N TYR A 101 18.46 8.63 -9.60
CA TYR A 101 18.21 8.36 -11.02
C TYR A 101 17.03 7.41 -11.21
N VAL A 102 16.88 6.44 -10.31
CA VAL A 102 15.73 5.53 -10.34
C VAL A 102 14.42 6.31 -10.10
N ALA A 103 14.39 7.22 -9.14
CA ALA A 103 13.24 8.07 -8.89
C ALA A 103 12.83 8.86 -10.14
N VAL A 104 13.80 9.47 -10.85
CA VAL A 104 13.53 10.19 -12.10
C VAL A 104 13.00 9.27 -13.19
N VAL A 105 13.62 8.10 -13.39
CA VAL A 105 13.18 7.14 -14.41
C VAL A 105 11.76 6.63 -14.12
N VAL A 106 11.47 6.27 -12.88
CA VAL A 106 10.13 5.82 -12.47
C VAL A 106 9.09 6.91 -12.67
N THR A 107 9.43 8.16 -12.35
CA THR A 107 8.53 9.31 -12.58
C THR A 107 8.24 9.51 -14.07
N VAL A 108 9.25 9.43 -14.92
CA VAL A 108 9.07 9.57 -16.39
C VAL A 108 8.21 8.42 -16.92
N ILE A 109 8.49 7.18 -16.54
CA ILE A 109 7.70 6.01 -16.96
C ILE A 109 6.25 6.14 -16.46
N GLY A 110 6.04 6.54 -15.21
CA GLY A 110 4.71 6.75 -14.63
C GLY A 110 3.94 7.85 -15.36
N THR A 111 4.62 8.95 -15.71
CA THR A 111 4.00 10.05 -16.48
C THR A 111 3.57 9.58 -17.88
N ILE A 112 4.44 8.87 -18.58
CA ILE A 112 4.10 8.31 -19.90
C ILE A 112 2.93 7.31 -19.76
N GLY A 113 2.97 6.44 -18.75
CA GLY A 113 1.89 5.50 -18.47
C GLY A 113 0.55 6.19 -18.20
N ALA A 114 0.55 7.26 -17.41
CA ALA A 114 -0.65 8.04 -17.12
C ALA A 114 -1.24 8.75 -18.35
N ILE A 115 -0.39 9.14 -19.31
CA ILE A 115 -0.84 9.77 -20.57
C ILE A 115 -1.42 8.72 -21.53
N VAL A 116 -0.78 7.54 -21.61
CA VAL A 116 -1.15 6.49 -22.57
C VAL A 116 -2.33 5.67 -22.11
N TYR A 117 -2.43 5.44 -20.80
CA TYR A 117 -3.49 4.61 -20.21
C TYR A 117 -4.43 5.46 -19.36
N PRO A 118 -5.66 5.72 -19.84
CA PRO A 118 -6.66 6.45 -19.05
C PRO A 118 -7.04 5.58 -17.82
N MET A 119 -6.77 6.11 -16.64
CA MET A 119 -7.08 5.46 -15.35
C MET A 119 -8.52 5.79 -14.90
N ASP A 120 -9.49 5.64 -15.80
CA ASP A 120 -10.90 5.96 -15.51
C ASP A 120 -11.51 4.97 -14.52
N ASP A 121 -11.04 3.71 -14.51
CA ASP A 121 -11.42 2.69 -13.53
C ASP A 121 -10.30 2.45 -12.51
N ILE A 122 -10.18 3.36 -11.55
CA ILE A 122 -9.23 3.25 -10.44
C ILE A 122 -9.55 2.06 -9.52
N THR A 123 -10.77 1.55 -9.54
CA THR A 123 -11.25 0.49 -8.63
C THR A 123 -10.50 -0.81 -8.86
N ASP A 124 -10.37 -1.24 -10.11
CA ASP A 124 -9.64 -2.45 -10.47
C ASP A 124 -8.16 -2.38 -10.12
N PHE A 125 -7.56 -1.20 -10.30
CA PHE A 125 -6.18 -0.94 -9.89
C PHE A 125 -6.01 -1.02 -8.36
N LEU A 126 -6.96 -0.48 -7.58
CA LEU A 126 -6.96 -0.58 -6.12
C LEU A 126 -7.10 -2.03 -5.63
N TYR A 127 -7.92 -2.84 -6.31
CA TYR A 127 -8.01 -4.27 -6.02
C TYR A 127 -6.72 -5.01 -6.37
N LEU A 128 -6.06 -4.65 -7.45
CA LEU A 128 -4.74 -5.21 -7.79
C LEU A 128 -3.72 -4.91 -6.69
N ILE A 129 -3.61 -3.65 -6.26
CA ILE A 129 -2.75 -3.24 -5.14
C ILE A 129 -3.12 -4.04 -3.88
N GLY A 130 -4.40 -4.12 -3.53
CA GLY A 130 -4.87 -4.90 -2.38
C GLY A 130 -4.43 -6.36 -2.43
N SER A 131 -4.56 -7.00 -3.60
CA SER A 131 -4.19 -8.40 -3.79
C SER A 131 -2.68 -8.67 -3.64
N VAL A 132 -1.84 -7.69 -3.92
CA VAL A 132 -0.38 -7.80 -3.76
C VAL A 132 0.04 -7.54 -2.30
N PHE A 133 -0.44 -6.44 -1.72
CA PHE A 133 0.03 -5.97 -0.43
C PHE A 133 -0.63 -6.66 0.77
N ALA A 134 -1.91 -7.06 0.68
CA ALA A 134 -2.58 -7.71 1.81
C ALA A 134 -1.89 -9.01 2.24
N PRO A 135 -1.64 -9.99 1.35
CA PRO A 135 -0.94 -11.20 1.73
C PRO A 135 0.52 -10.95 2.09
N MET A 136 1.20 -9.97 1.49
CA MET A 136 2.56 -9.61 1.84
C MET A 136 2.67 -9.17 3.29
N ILE A 137 1.79 -8.27 3.72
CA ILE A 137 1.75 -7.78 5.09
C ILE A 137 1.31 -8.87 6.06
N ALA A 138 0.36 -9.72 5.66
CA ALA A 138 -0.06 -10.88 6.45
C ALA A 138 1.11 -11.83 6.76
N VAL A 139 1.96 -12.12 5.77
CA VAL A 139 3.19 -12.91 5.95
C VAL A 139 4.16 -12.21 6.91
N GLN A 140 4.37 -10.89 6.76
CA GLN A 140 5.24 -10.12 7.65
C GLN A 140 4.73 -10.11 9.09
N ILE A 141 3.43 -9.92 9.30
CA ILE A 141 2.81 -9.99 10.64
C ILE A 141 3.00 -11.38 11.24
N ALA A 142 2.74 -12.44 10.47
CA ALA A 142 2.90 -13.80 10.94
C ALA A 142 4.35 -14.10 11.35
N ASP A 143 5.31 -13.73 10.53
CA ASP A 143 6.73 -14.00 10.80
C ASP A 143 7.26 -13.22 11.99
N PHE A 144 6.93 -11.94 12.08
CA PHE A 144 7.47 -11.07 13.11
C PHE A 144 6.79 -11.23 14.47
N PHE A 145 5.46 -11.20 14.52
CA PHE A 145 4.72 -11.18 15.78
C PHE A 145 4.35 -12.57 16.29
N ILE A 146 3.98 -13.50 15.40
CA ILE A 146 3.45 -14.81 15.78
C ILE A 146 4.57 -15.85 15.85
N LEU A 147 5.33 -16.00 14.76
CA LEU A 147 6.38 -17.01 14.65
C LEU A 147 7.71 -16.56 15.26
N LYS A 148 7.87 -15.24 15.49
CA LYS A 148 9.09 -14.63 16.06
C LYS A 148 10.35 -15.16 15.39
N LYS A 149 10.31 -15.37 14.07
CA LYS A 149 11.46 -15.85 13.32
C LYS A 149 12.62 -14.88 13.47
N LYS A 150 13.78 -15.38 13.87
CA LYS A 150 15.03 -14.63 13.78
C LYS A 150 15.29 -14.33 12.30
N LYS A 151 15.76 -13.10 12.04
CA LYS A 151 16.09 -12.65 10.68
C LYS A 151 16.91 -13.72 9.97
N SER A 152 16.42 -14.23 8.83
CA SER A 152 17.15 -15.22 8.04
C SER A 152 18.41 -14.55 7.48
N GLU A 153 19.55 -15.21 7.64
CA GLU A 153 20.81 -14.76 7.02
C GLU A 153 20.80 -14.98 5.50
N THR A 154 19.87 -15.79 4.99
CA THR A 154 19.64 -16.01 3.56
C THR A 154 18.77 -14.88 3.02
N GLY A 155 19.23 -14.18 1.99
CA GLY A 155 18.54 -13.03 1.39
C GLY A 155 17.14 -13.31 0.84
N PHE A 156 16.77 -14.59 0.61
CA PHE A 156 15.48 -15.00 0.07
C PHE A 156 14.85 -16.14 0.88
N ASP A 157 13.63 -15.95 1.39
CA ASP A 157 12.79 -17.01 1.95
C ASP A 157 11.74 -17.46 0.92
N TRP A 158 12.09 -18.50 0.16
CA TRP A 158 11.21 -19.09 -0.87
C TRP A 158 9.87 -19.56 -0.33
N CYS A 159 9.83 -19.97 0.96
CA CYS A 159 8.59 -20.41 1.57
C CYS A 159 7.61 -19.25 1.77
N ASN A 160 8.10 -18.14 2.28
CA ASN A 160 7.30 -16.94 2.45
C ASN A 160 6.82 -16.38 1.11
N LEU A 161 7.66 -16.48 0.08
CA LEU A 161 7.28 -16.07 -1.28
C LEU A 161 6.15 -16.96 -1.84
N LEU A 162 6.21 -18.28 -1.62
CA LEU A 162 5.15 -19.19 -2.05
C LEU A 162 3.84 -18.97 -1.27
N ILE A 163 3.94 -18.69 0.03
CA ILE A 163 2.75 -18.36 0.86
C ILE A 163 2.14 -17.04 0.38
N TRP A 164 2.96 -16.03 0.10
CA TRP A 164 2.50 -14.77 -0.47
C TRP A 164 1.79 -14.97 -1.81
N LEU A 165 2.35 -15.78 -2.71
CA LEU A 165 1.74 -16.09 -4.00
C LEU A 165 0.40 -16.83 -3.83
N ALA A 166 0.32 -17.76 -2.88
CA ALA A 166 -0.93 -18.45 -2.55
C ALA A 166 -1.98 -17.47 -2.00
N GLY A 167 -1.58 -16.52 -1.15
CA GLY A 167 -2.43 -15.44 -0.66
C GLY A 167 -2.89 -14.52 -1.80
N PHE A 168 -2.02 -14.14 -2.71
CA PHE A 168 -2.40 -13.37 -3.90
C PHE A 168 -3.48 -14.07 -4.72
N ILE A 169 -3.32 -15.36 -4.99
CA ILE A 169 -4.32 -16.16 -5.72
C ILE A 169 -5.62 -16.21 -4.90
N LEU A 170 -5.53 -16.44 -3.60
CA LEU A 170 -6.67 -16.48 -2.70
C LEU A 170 -7.46 -15.17 -2.73
N TYR A 171 -6.78 -14.02 -2.65
CA TYR A 171 -7.42 -12.71 -2.75
C TYR A 171 -8.22 -12.57 -4.05
N ARG A 172 -7.62 -12.97 -5.19
CA ARG A 172 -8.29 -12.91 -6.51
C ARG A 172 -9.51 -13.83 -6.57
N VAL A 173 -9.47 -14.98 -5.91
CA VAL A 173 -10.63 -15.88 -5.80
C VAL A 173 -11.71 -15.27 -4.90
N LEU A 174 -11.34 -14.69 -3.76
CA LEU A 174 -12.27 -14.06 -2.84
C LEU A 174 -12.99 -12.85 -3.46
N MET A 175 -12.37 -12.18 -4.44
CA MET A 175 -13.04 -11.09 -5.17
C MET A 175 -14.32 -11.51 -5.91
N ASN A 176 -14.46 -12.80 -6.22
CA ASN A 176 -15.68 -13.33 -6.86
C ASN A 176 -16.81 -13.60 -5.85
N ILE A 177 -16.57 -13.34 -4.55
CA ILE A 177 -17.53 -13.60 -3.47
C ILE A 177 -17.85 -12.26 -2.81
N ASP A 178 -19.11 -11.86 -2.83
CA ASP A 178 -19.56 -10.66 -2.13
C ASP A 178 -19.46 -10.85 -0.61
N MET A 179 -18.49 -10.20 0.02
CA MET A 179 -18.28 -10.26 1.46
C MET A 179 -18.58 -8.92 2.12
N LEU A 180 -19.34 -8.95 3.21
CA LEU A 180 -19.72 -7.76 3.97
C LEU A 180 -18.50 -6.97 4.52
N LEU A 181 -17.42 -7.69 4.85
CA LEU A 181 -16.18 -7.11 5.41
C LEU A 181 -15.13 -6.77 4.34
N GLY A 182 -15.48 -6.93 3.05
CA GLY A 182 -14.52 -6.83 1.95
C GLY A 182 -13.50 -7.98 1.93
N ASN A 183 -12.67 -8.04 0.90
CA ASN A 183 -11.80 -9.19 0.62
C ASN A 183 -10.47 -9.15 1.37
N THR A 184 -10.03 -7.96 1.77
CA THR A 184 -8.69 -7.73 2.35
C THR A 184 -8.50 -8.40 3.70
N LEU A 185 -9.46 -8.24 4.61
CA LEU A 185 -9.35 -8.78 5.97
C LEU A 185 -9.44 -10.31 6.00
N PRO A 186 -10.41 -10.96 5.31
CA PRO A 186 -10.45 -12.42 5.20
C PRO A 186 -9.17 -12.99 4.58
N ASP A 187 -8.65 -12.39 3.53
CA ASP A 187 -7.40 -12.82 2.89
C ASP A 187 -6.21 -12.78 3.87
N MET A 188 -6.03 -11.67 4.58
CA MET A 188 -4.96 -11.54 5.57
C MET A 188 -5.04 -12.60 6.66
N VAL A 189 -6.25 -12.86 7.19
CA VAL A 189 -6.46 -13.90 8.23
C VAL A 189 -6.09 -15.29 7.69
N LEU A 190 -6.58 -15.64 6.50
CA LEU A 190 -6.30 -16.94 5.89
C LEU A 190 -4.81 -17.10 5.55
N THR A 191 -4.17 -16.04 5.08
CA THR A 191 -2.72 -16.05 4.79
C THR A 191 -1.90 -16.22 6.07
N ILE A 192 -2.28 -15.57 7.18
CA ILE A 192 -1.63 -15.76 8.49
C ILE A 192 -1.80 -17.22 8.95
N LEU A 193 -3.00 -17.77 8.86
CA LEU A 193 -3.24 -19.18 9.21
C LEU A 193 -2.40 -20.13 8.36
N LEU A 194 -2.28 -19.87 7.06
CA LEU A 194 -1.41 -20.63 6.17
C LEU A 194 0.06 -20.57 6.62
N CYS A 195 0.56 -19.40 6.99
CA CYS A 195 1.90 -19.25 7.57
C CYS A 195 2.08 -20.12 8.82
N MET A 196 1.11 -20.12 9.73
CA MET A 196 1.17 -20.91 10.97
C MET A 196 1.17 -22.41 10.68
N ILE A 197 0.31 -22.88 9.77
CA ILE A 197 0.24 -24.29 9.37
C ILE A 197 1.57 -24.75 8.76
N VAL A 198 2.11 -23.98 7.81
CA VAL A 198 3.38 -24.30 7.15
C VAL A 198 4.53 -24.33 8.17
N ALA A 199 4.56 -23.39 9.11
CA ALA A 199 5.57 -23.35 10.18
C ALA A 199 5.45 -24.59 11.11
N ALA A 200 4.24 -24.99 11.49
CA ALA A 200 4.00 -26.18 12.31
C ALA A 200 4.46 -27.48 11.62
N VAL A 201 4.16 -27.60 10.32
CA VAL A 201 4.58 -28.77 9.51
C VAL A 201 6.11 -28.83 9.37
N ARG A 202 6.76 -27.68 9.16
CA ARG A 202 8.22 -27.58 9.07
C ARG A 202 8.91 -27.84 10.41
N GLY A 203 8.34 -27.36 11.51
CA GLY A 203 8.84 -27.60 12.87
C GLY A 203 8.82 -29.08 13.23
N ARG A 204 7.77 -29.82 12.83
CA ARG A 204 7.67 -31.28 13.03
C ARG A 204 8.69 -32.09 12.21
N LYS A 205 9.18 -31.56 11.09
CA LYS A 205 10.22 -32.25 10.27
C LYS A 205 11.65 -32.04 10.76
N LYS A 206 11.85 -31.11 11.71
CA LYS A 206 13.18 -30.82 12.30
C LYS A 206 13.37 -31.44 13.69
N ALA A 207 12.33 -32.01 14.27
CA ALA A 207 12.36 -32.82 15.52
C ALA A 207 12.37 -34.31 15.15
#